data_b71e3d797d424799dc33e78fdb3f4ec6
#
_entry.id   b71e3d797d424799dc33e78fdb3f4ec6
#
_cell.length_a   1.000
_cell.length_b   1.000
_cell.length_c   1.000
_cell.angle_alpha   90.00
_cell.angle_beta   90.00
_cell.angle_gamma   90.00
#
_symmetry.space_group_name_H-M   'P 1'
#
loop_
_entity.id
_entity.type
_entity.pdbx_description
1 polymer ?
#
loop_
_entity_poly.entity_id
_entity_poly.type
_entity_poly.pdbx_seq_one_letter_code
_entity_poly.pdbx_strand_id
1 'polypeptide(L)'
;MTTPVYICTGFLDSGKTTFIKDTLMKQEWIEEGPTLLLQCEEGEEEYSEKYLDENGLFLFNIEEREKLNKTFFENCEKIYHPVQVIIEYNGTWDLQEILDEDFPRNWEIQGVYSTVSGETLDMYLKNMWNMLMNQLTESELIIINRCGENTDRSAFRRALKIQNPQAQLIFEGVDGNIIPQTEEDLPYDLKADHIFIDDVDFGTWYVDAYEHPERYEHKKITFLAQLFRPKGMPANMLIPGRQIMTCCADDIRFYGYPCNLGRAAQITQRSWKKVTVKFEYEAYRPMVPKQPVLYMLEMESAEKPEEEVVYLG
;
A
#
# COMPACT_ATOMS: atom_id res chain seq x y z
N MET A 1 2.13 -26.88 -12.11
CA MET A 1 1.40 -25.63 -11.83
C MET A 1 1.68 -25.29 -10.37
N THR A 2 1.82 -24.04 -10.05
CA THR A 2 2.00 -23.57 -8.68
C THR A 2 0.62 -23.34 -8.09
N THR A 3 0.37 -23.80 -6.87
CA THR A 3 -0.88 -23.58 -6.13
C THR A 3 -0.75 -22.28 -5.33
N PRO A 4 -1.47 -21.21 -5.65
CA PRO A 4 -1.40 -19.96 -4.92
C PRO A 4 -2.00 -20.09 -3.52
N VAL A 5 -1.36 -19.45 -2.55
CA VAL A 5 -1.83 -19.32 -1.17
C VAL A 5 -2.13 -17.86 -0.90
N TYR A 6 -3.37 -17.57 -0.49
CA TYR A 6 -3.82 -16.25 -0.09
C TYR A 6 -4.08 -16.22 1.40
N ILE A 7 -3.48 -15.28 2.11
CA ILE A 7 -3.64 -15.12 3.56
C ILE A 7 -4.47 -13.89 3.84
N CYS A 8 -5.60 -14.08 4.52
CA CYS A 8 -6.47 -13.01 4.97
C CYS A 8 -6.34 -12.87 6.48
N THR A 9 -5.86 -11.72 6.96
CA THR A 9 -5.61 -11.47 8.37
C THR A 9 -6.34 -10.23 8.89
N GLY A 10 -6.28 -9.98 10.19
CA GLY A 10 -7.00 -8.92 10.90
C GLY A 10 -7.71 -9.47 12.12
N PHE A 11 -8.07 -8.61 13.06
CA PHE A 11 -8.73 -9.03 14.30
C PHE A 11 -10.10 -9.67 14.05
N LEU A 12 -10.62 -10.35 15.08
CA LEU A 12 -11.97 -10.93 15.06
C LEU A 12 -12.99 -9.86 14.63
N ASP A 13 -13.94 -10.25 13.81
CA ASP A 13 -15.00 -9.40 13.24
C ASP A 13 -14.50 -8.16 12.45
N SER A 14 -13.23 -8.16 12.03
CA SER A 14 -12.71 -7.10 11.15
C SER A 14 -13.27 -7.14 9.73
N GLY A 15 -13.97 -8.22 9.34
CA GLY A 15 -14.58 -8.40 8.03
C GLY A 15 -13.81 -9.35 7.09
N LYS A 16 -12.91 -10.20 7.60
CA LYS A 16 -12.14 -11.19 6.79
C LYS A 16 -13.06 -12.09 5.97
N THR A 17 -14.04 -12.73 6.63
CA THR A 17 -15.00 -13.64 5.98
C THR A 17 -15.77 -12.94 4.85
N THR A 18 -16.25 -11.73 5.11
CA THR A 18 -16.93 -10.90 4.10
C THR A 18 -16.01 -10.57 2.93
N PHE A 19 -14.77 -10.16 3.21
CA PHE A 19 -13.78 -9.89 2.17
C PHE A 19 -13.50 -11.11 1.31
N ILE A 20 -13.33 -12.29 1.91
CA ILE A 20 -13.11 -13.54 1.17
C ILE A 20 -14.31 -13.84 0.27
N LYS A 21 -15.54 -13.79 0.81
CA LYS A 21 -16.76 -14.13 0.06
C LYS A 21 -17.10 -13.12 -1.04
N ASP A 22 -16.97 -11.83 -0.74
CA ASP A 22 -17.54 -10.77 -1.55
C ASP A 22 -16.51 -10.10 -2.46
N THR A 23 -15.22 -10.22 -2.16
CA THR A 23 -14.15 -9.59 -2.92
C THR A 23 -13.18 -10.61 -3.47
N LEU A 24 -12.48 -11.37 -2.64
CA LEU A 24 -11.41 -12.26 -3.05
C LEU A 24 -11.90 -13.33 -4.02
N MET A 25 -12.94 -14.07 -3.66
CA MET A 25 -13.50 -15.16 -4.48
C MET A 25 -14.15 -14.71 -5.81
N LYS A 26 -14.31 -13.40 -6.00
CA LYS A 26 -14.88 -12.82 -7.23
C LYS A 26 -13.81 -12.26 -8.18
N GLN A 27 -12.53 -12.36 -7.84
CA GLN A 27 -11.46 -11.87 -8.70
C GLN A 27 -11.28 -12.77 -9.93
N GLU A 28 -10.95 -12.17 -11.08
CA GLU A 28 -10.77 -12.89 -12.34
C GLU A 28 -9.59 -13.89 -12.32
N TRP A 29 -8.65 -13.72 -11.39
CA TRP A 29 -7.48 -14.60 -11.24
C TRP A 29 -7.71 -15.76 -10.25
N ILE A 30 -8.88 -15.84 -9.61
CA ILE A 30 -9.29 -16.99 -8.80
C ILE A 30 -9.72 -18.10 -9.75
N GLU A 31 -9.05 -19.26 -9.66
CA GLU A 31 -9.30 -20.40 -10.53
C GLU A 31 -10.54 -21.19 -10.06
N GLU A 32 -11.33 -21.69 -11.04
CA GLU A 32 -12.40 -22.64 -10.72
C GLU A 32 -11.80 -24.02 -10.43
N GLY A 33 -12.12 -24.58 -9.27
CA GLY A 33 -11.64 -25.90 -8.87
C GLY A 33 -11.64 -26.12 -7.35
N PRO A 34 -11.07 -27.25 -6.91
CA PRO A 34 -10.96 -27.54 -5.48
C PRO A 34 -10.17 -26.45 -4.77
N THR A 35 -10.82 -25.66 -3.92
CA THR A 35 -10.20 -24.61 -3.12
C THR A 35 -10.20 -25.01 -1.66
N LEU A 36 -9.04 -24.99 -1.00
CA LEU A 36 -8.97 -25.16 0.44
C LEU A 36 -9.23 -23.83 1.15
N LEU A 37 -10.16 -23.83 2.10
CA LEU A 37 -10.41 -22.70 2.98
C LEU A 37 -10.09 -23.10 4.41
N LEU A 38 -9.00 -22.54 4.95
CA LEU A 38 -8.52 -22.80 6.31
C LEU A 38 -8.96 -21.65 7.20
N GLN A 39 -10.05 -21.86 7.96
CA GLN A 39 -10.59 -20.86 8.87
C GLN A 39 -9.98 -21.05 10.27
N CYS A 40 -9.25 -20.05 10.74
CA CYS A 40 -8.52 -20.12 12.01
C CYS A 40 -9.23 -19.45 13.18
N GLU A 41 -10.36 -18.79 12.92
CA GLU A 41 -11.26 -18.27 13.97
C GLU A 41 -12.69 -18.16 13.42
N GLU A 42 -13.67 -18.35 14.30
CA GLU A 42 -15.09 -18.20 13.97
C GLU A 42 -15.56 -16.81 14.43
N GLY A 43 -16.08 -16.00 13.49
CA GLY A 43 -16.66 -14.69 13.72
C GLY A 43 -18.20 -14.74 13.61
N GLU A 44 -18.82 -13.56 13.56
CA GLU A 44 -20.28 -13.42 13.38
C GLU A 44 -20.74 -13.88 11.99
N GLU A 45 -19.88 -13.70 10.97
CA GLU A 45 -20.18 -14.11 9.58
C GLU A 45 -19.68 -15.53 9.34
N GLU A 46 -20.55 -16.40 8.82
CA GLU A 46 -20.26 -17.82 8.60
C GLU A 46 -20.27 -18.19 7.11
N TYR A 47 -19.58 -19.28 6.76
CA TYR A 47 -19.66 -19.93 5.46
C TYR A 47 -20.80 -20.95 5.44
N SER A 48 -21.90 -20.65 4.73
CA SER A 48 -23.00 -21.60 4.60
C SER A 48 -22.61 -22.81 3.74
N GLU A 49 -23.14 -23.99 4.02
CA GLU A 49 -22.92 -25.20 3.20
C GLU A 49 -23.20 -24.94 1.72
N LYS A 50 -24.27 -24.21 1.42
CA LYS A 50 -24.61 -23.82 0.05
C LYS A 50 -23.49 -23.01 -0.62
N TYR A 51 -22.92 -22.03 0.10
CA TYR A 51 -21.83 -21.21 -0.43
C TYR A 51 -20.56 -22.04 -0.69
N LEU A 52 -20.24 -22.96 0.22
CA LEU A 52 -19.09 -23.85 0.08
C LEU A 52 -19.25 -24.77 -1.15
N ASP A 53 -20.41 -25.37 -1.32
CA ASP A 53 -20.70 -26.27 -2.46
C ASP A 53 -20.68 -25.52 -3.80
N GLU A 54 -21.32 -24.35 -3.86
CA GLU A 54 -21.38 -23.53 -5.10
C GLU A 54 -20.00 -23.03 -5.56
N ASN A 55 -19.05 -22.85 -4.64
CA ASN A 55 -17.70 -22.36 -4.94
C ASN A 55 -16.62 -23.44 -4.88
N GLY A 56 -16.98 -24.70 -4.65
CA GLY A 56 -16.01 -25.80 -4.58
C GLY A 56 -15.02 -25.70 -3.43
N LEU A 57 -15.45 -25.14 -2.29
CA LEU A 57 -14.63 -24.89 -1.13
C LEU A 57 -14.63 -26.08 -0.16
N PHE A 58 -13.47 -26.51 0.27
CA PHE A 58 -13.26 -27.47 1.35
C PHE A 58 -12.85 -26.69 2.62
N LEU A 59 -13.81 -26.52 3.54
CA LEU A 59 -13.59 -25.77 4.78
C LEU A 59 -12.95 -26.65 5.87
N PHE A 60 -11.92 -26.12 6.50
CA PHE A 60 -11.25 -26.67 7.68
C PHE A 60 -11.21 -25.63 8.79
N ASN A 61 -11.79 -25.95 9.94
CA ASN A 61 -11.69 -25.13 11.15
C ASN A 61 -10.42 -25.49 11.91
N ILE A 62 -9.55 -24.50 12.10
CA ILE A 62 -8.23 -24.65 12.72
C ILE A 62 -8.20 -23.83 14.01
N GLU A 63 -8.40 -24.49 15.14
CA GLU A 63 -8.47 -23.83 16.45
C GLU A 63 -7.09 -23.55 17.08
N GLU A 64 -6.05 -24.24 16.65
CA GLU A 64 -4.72 -24.16 17.21
C GLU A 64 -3.69 -23.90 16.11
N ARG A 65 -2.78 -22.90 16.32
CA ARG A 65 -1.78 -22.51 15.31
C ARG A 65 -0.88 -23.70 14.91
N GLU A 66 -0.52 -24.55 15.85
CA GLU A 66 0.38 -25.69 15.64
C GLU A 66 -0.20 -26.75 14.68
N LYS A 67 -1.51 -26.72 14.43
CA LYS A 67 -2.14 -27.58 13.42
C LYS A 67 -1.78 -27.17 12.00
N LEU A 68 -1.49 -25.90 11.76
CA LEU A 68 -0.99 -25.38 10.49
C LEU A 68 0.52 -25.67 10.38
N ASN A 69 0.86 -26.86 9.93
CA ASN A 69 2.24 -27.30 9.81
C ASN A 69 2.46 -28.08 8.50
N LYS A 70 3.70 -28.30 8.15
CA LYS A 70 4.11 -29.01 6.94
C LYS A 70 3.35 -30.31 6.70
N THR A 71 3.19 -31.15 7.73
CA THR A 71 2.51 -32.44 7.61
C THR A 71 1.03 -32.24 7.24
N PHE A 72 0.36 -31.28 7.84
CA PHE A 72 -1.01 -30.93 7.53
C PHE A 72 -1.15 -30.47 6.05
N PHE A 73 -0.30 -29.55 5.62
CA PHE A 73 -0.35 -29.04 4.26
C PHE A 73 -0.02 -30.10 3.19
N GLU A 74 0.98 -30.96 3.45
CA GLU A 74 1.31 -32.08 2.58
C GLU A 74 0.17 -33.12 2.47
N ASN A 75 -0.59 -33.33 3.54
CA ASN A 75 -1.77 -34.19 3.52
C ASN A 75 -2.90 -33.54 2.73
N CYS A 76 -3.14 -32.26 2.92
CA CYS A 76 -4.13 -31.51 2.13
C CYS A 76 -3.82 -31.56 0.64
N GLU A 77 -2.56 -31.34 0.24
CA GLU A 77 -2.12 -31.45 -1.14
C GLU A 77 -2.40 -32.84 -1.72
N LYS A 78 -2.07 -33.90 -1.00
CA LYS A 78 -2.24 -35.30 -1.47
C LYS A 78 -3.72 -35.71 -1.61
N ILE A 79 -4.61 -35.17 -0.77
CA ILE A 79 -6.01 -35.61 -0.73
C ILE A 79 -6.87 -34.76 -1.66
N TYR A 80 -6.69 -33.44 -1.65
CA TYR A 80 -7.59 -32.51 -2.32
C TYR A 80 -7.05 -31.97 -3.63
N HIS A 81 -5.71 -32.00 -3.84
CA HIS A 81 -5.06 -31.41 -5.02
C HIS A 81 -5.61 -30.02 -5.34
N PRO A 82 -5.54 -29.08 -4.38
CA PRO A 82 -6.19 -27.79 -4.52
C PRO A 82 -5.58 -26.98 -5.65
N VAL A 83 -6.43 -26.26 -6.37
CA VAL A 83 -5.98 -25.26 -7.35
C VAL A 83 -5.51 -23.99 -6.66
N GLN A 84 -6.04 -23.72 -5.46
CA GLN A 84 -5.66 -22.59 -4.60
C GLN A 84 -6.01 -22.87 -3.14
N VAL A 85 -5.37 -22.09 -2.24
CA VAL A 85 -5.56 -22.17 -0.80
C VAL A 85 -5.85 -20.78 -0.26
N ILE A 86 -6.88 -20.64 0.57
CA ILE A 86 -7.22 -19.41 1.28
C ILE A 86 -7.11 -19.69 2.77
N ILE A 87 -6.32 -18.88 3.48
CA ILE A 87 -6.15 -18.97 4.92
C ILE A 87 -6.78 -17.74 5.56
N GLU A 88 -7.91 -17.91 6.22
CA GLU A 88 -8.52 -16.91 7.10
C GLU A 88 -7.83 -16.99 8.45
N TYR A 89 -6.74 -16.23 8.58
CA TYR A 89 -5.81 -16.33 9.70
C TYR A 89 -6.36 -15.67 10.96
N ASN A 90 -6.04 -16.24 12.11
CA ASN A 90 -6.47 -15.68 13.40
C ASN A 90 -5.69 -14.40 13.73
N GLY A 91 -6.41 -13.31 13.97
CA GLY A 91 -5.82 -11.98 14.21
C GLY A 91 -5.06 -11.83 15.53
N THR A 92 -5.01 -12.86 16.37
CA THR A 92 -4.20 -12.86 17.59
C THR A 92 -2.89 -13.66 17.47
N TRP A 93 -2.75 -14.44 16.38
CA TRP A 93 -1.53 -15.21 16.12
C TRP A 93 -0.48 -14.33 15.43
N ASP A 94 0.81 -14.70 15.59
CA ASP A 94 1.88 -14.02 14.90
C ASP A 94 1.84 -14.35 13.40
N LEU A 95 1.69 -13.31 12.57
CA LEU A 95 1.61 -13.47 11.12
C LEU A 95 2.90 -14.07 10.55
N GLN A 96 4.06 -13.72 11.13
CA GLN A 96 5.34 -14.24 10.67
C GLN A 96 5.43 -15.77 10.76
N GLU A 97 4.76 -16.38 11.75
CA GLU A 97 4.77 -17.83 11.89
C GLU A 97 4.16 -18.58 10.69
N ILE A 98 3.11 -18.03 10.07
CA ILE A 98 2.53 -18.65 8.87
C ILE A 98 3.32 -18.30 7.60
N LEU A 99 3.93 -17.13 7.55
CA LEU A 99 4.78 -16.72 6.44
C LEU A 99 6.07 -17.56 6.36
N ASP A 100 6.61 -17.97 7.50
CA ASP A 100 7.82 -18.78 7.60
C ASP A 100 7.54 -20.30 7.55
N GLU A 101 6.26 -20.71 7.41
CA GLU A 101 5.90 -22.11 7.45
C GLU A 101 6.33 -22.88 6.18
N ASP A 102 6.69 -24.14 6.35
CA ASP A 102 7.08 -25.03 5.25
C ASP A 102 5.86 -25.53 4.46
N PHE A 103 5.45 -24.82 3.45
CA PHE A 103 4.43 -25.25 2.51
C PHE A 103 4.90 -26.38 1.56
N PRO A 104 3.98 -27.17 0.95
CA PRO A 104 4.32 -28.05 -0.17
C PRO A 104 5.06 -27.30 -1.28
N ARG A 105 5.97 -27.97 -1.98
CA ARG A 105 6.86 -27.33 -2.98
C ARG A 105 6.15 -26.60 -4.11
N ASN A 106 4.90 -26.98 -4.40
CA ASN A 106 4.07 -26.38 -5.42
C ASN A 106 3.13 -25.28 -4.86
N TRP A 107 3.15 -25.01 -3.55
CA TRP A 107 2.38 -23.93 -2.94
C TRP A 107 3.27 -22.70 -2.79
N GLU A 108 2.71 -21.53 -3.08
CA GLU A 108 3.43 -20.26 -3.00
C GLU A 108 2.49 -19.16 -2.52
N ILE A 109 2.92 -18.37 -1.54
CA ILE A 109 2.15 -17.22 -1.06
C ILE A 109 2.10 -16.21 -2.20
N GLN A 110 0.89 -15.87 -2.66
CA GLN A 110 0.64 -14.93 -3.73
C GLN A 110 0.03 -13.62 -3.25
N GLY A 111 -0.44 -13.56 -2.01
CA GLY A 111 -0.95 -12.33 -1.44
C GLY A 111 -1.28 -12.44 0.05
N VAL A 112 -1.01 -11.36 0.76
CA VAL A 112 -1.41 -11.15 2.15
C VAL A 112 -2.34 -9.94 2.19
N TYR A 113 -3.56 -10.16 2.66
CA TYR A 113 -4.62 -9.15 2.70
C TYR A 113 -5.11 -8.96 4.12
N SER A 114 -5.26 -7.72 4.54
CA SER A 114 -5.74 -7.42 5.89
C SER A 114 -7.03 -6.63 5.87
N THR A 115 -7.90 -6.94 6.82
CA THR A 115 -9.11 -6.16 7.08
C THR A 115 -9.06 -5.52 8.46
N VAL A 116 -9.48 -4.28 8.56
CA VAL A 116 -9.56 -3.53 9.82
C VAL A 116 -10.86 -2.76 9.86
N SER A 117 -11.58 -2.81 10.99
CA SER A 117 -12.76 -1.98 11.17
C SER A 117 -12.36 -0.53 11.49
N GLY A 118 -12.81 0.42 10.68
CA GLY A 118 -12.62 1.85 10.91
C GLY A 118 -13.22 2.36 12.21
N GLU A 119 -14.22 1.66 12.76
CA GLU A 119 -14.83 1.98 14.05
C GLU A 119 -13.88 1.71 15.22
N THR A 120 -13.00 0.70 15.11
CA THR A 120 -12.11 0.27 16.19
C THR A 120 -10.65 0.61 15.95
N LEU A 121 -10.28 1.05 14.74
CA LEU A 121 -8.89 1.28 14.37
C LEU A 121 -8.19 2.31 15.28
N ASP A 122 -8.84 3.43 15.60
CA ASP A 122 -8.27 4.45 16.52
C ASP A 122 -7.95 3.86 17.90
N MET A 123 -8.81 2.99 18.41
CA MET A 123 -8.59 2.29 19.68
C MET A 123 -7.39 1.34 19.59
N TYR A 124 -7.27 0.58 18.49
CA TYR A 124 -6.15 -0.35 18.30
C TYR A 124 -4.83 0.38 18.11
N LEU A 125 -4.80 1.47 17.35
CA LEU A 125 -3.60 2.31 17.17
C LEU A 125 -3.08 2.86 18.51
N LYS A 126 -3.98 3.21 19.43
CA LYS A 126 -3.63 3.78 20.75
C LYS A 126 -3.24 2.73 21.78
N ASN A 127 -3.88 1.56 21.78
CA ASN A 127 -3.79 0.62 22.90
C ASN A 127 -3.17 -0.73 22.53
N MET A 128 -3.20 -1.12 21.26
CA MET A 128 -2.80 -2.44 20.80
C MET A 128 -1.87 -2.36 19.56
N TRP A 129 -1.06 -1.32 19.49
CA TRP A 129 -0.21 -1.01 18.35
C TRP A 129 0.57 -2.21 17.82
N ASN A 130 1.33 -2.89 18.69
CA ASN A 130 2.18 -4.00 18.26
C ASN A 130 1.37 -5.16 17.68
N MET A 131 0.21 -5.49 18.28
CA MET A 131 -0.65 -6.56 17.76
C MET A 131 -1.27 -6.19 16.43
N LEU A 132 -1.72 -4.94 16.29
CA LEU A 132 -2.27 -4.45 15.02
C LEU A 132 -1.19 -4.46 13.93
N MET A 133 0.00 -3.91 14.20
CA MET A 133 1.07 -3.85 13.21
C MET A 133 1.56 -5.24 12.80
N ASN A 134 1.60 -6.21 13.70
CA ASN A 134 1.92 -7.60 13.37
C ASN A 134 1.00 -8.16 12.26
N GLN A 135 -0.28 -7.76 12.23
CA GLN A 135 -1.23 -8.18 11.21
C GLN A 135 -1.10 -7.41 9.88
N LEU A 136 -0.51 -6.21 9.90
CA LEU A 136 -0.56 -5.28 8.76
C LEU A 136 0.77 -5.11 8.03
N THR A 137 1.90 -5.41 8.68
CA THR A 137 3.23 -5.09 8.16
C THR A 137 3.56 -5.79 6.84
N GLU A 138 3.12 -7.04 6.68
CA GLU A 138 3.39 -7.84 5.48
C GLU A 138 2.21 -7.84 4.48
N SER A 139 1.19 -7.00 4.72
CA SER A 139 0.01 -6.96 3.86
C SER A 139 0.24 -6.12 2.61
N GLU A 140 -0.10 -6.67 1.45
CA GLU A 140 -0.11 -5.96 0.17
C GLU A 140 -1.32 -5.04 0.04
N LEU A 141 -2.46 -5.46 0.61
CA LEU A 141 -3.71 -4.72 0.62
C LEU A 141 -4.27 -4.68 2.03
N ILE A 142 -4.59 -3.48 2.51
CA ILE A 142 -5.28 -3.25 3.79
C ILE A 142 -6.61 -2.58 3.50
N ILE A 143 -7.70 -3.23 3.85
CA ILE A 143 -9.05 -2.70 3.72
C ILE A 143 -9.51 -2.17 5.07
N ILE A 144 -9.75 -0.88 5.15
CA ILE A 144 -10.32 -0.22 6.32
C ILE A 144 -11.82 -0.04 6.04
N ASN A 145 -12.64 -0.96 6.53
CA ASN A 145 -14.08 -0.95 6.31
C ASN A 145 -14.83 -0.20 7.41
N ARG A 146 -16.15 -0.05 7.25
CA ARG A 146 -17.04 0.61 8.22
C ARG A 146 -16.57 2.01 8.62
N CYS A 147 -16.00 2.75 7.68
CA CYS A 147 -15.60 4.13 7.90
C CYS A 147 -16.85 5.03 7.97
N GLY A 148 -17.02 5.73 9.09
CA GLY A 148 -18.05 6.74 9.25
C GLY A 148 -17.60 8.14 8.78
N GLU A 149 -18.50 9.12 8.85
CA GLU A 149 -18.21 10.52 8.47
C GLU A 149 -17.08 11.16 9.29
N ASN A 150 -16.90 10.71 10.52
CA ASN A 150 -15.87 11.23 11.44
C ASN A 150 -14.58 10.40 11.44
N THR A 151 -14.43 9.43 10.54
CA THR A 151 -13.20 8.62 10.44
C THR A 151 -12.08 9.47 9.87
N ASP A 152 -11.02 9.67 10.65
CA ASP A 152 -9.82 10.41 10.22
C ASP A 152 -8.96 9.52 9.31
N ARG A 153 -9.36 9.44 8.04
CA ARG A 153 -8.69 8.62 7.02
C ARG A 153 -7.26 9.06 6.76
N SER A 154 -7.01 10.37 6.83
CA SER A 154 -5.65 10.93 6.66
C SER A 154 -4.72 10.47 7.78
N ALA A 155 -5.14 10.55 9.06
CA ALA A 155 -4.36 10.05 10.19
C ALA A 155 -4.13 8.54 10.10
N PHE A 156 -5.16 7.77 9.70
CA PHE A 156 -5.04 6.31 9.54
C PHE A 156 -4.08 5.95 8.41
N ARG A 157 -4.20 6.61 7.25
CA ARG A 157 -3.28 6.42 6.13
C ARG A 157 -1.84 6.69 6.56
N ARG A 158 -1.58 7.81 7.22
CA ARG A 158 -0.23 8.16 7.68
C ARG A 158 0.32 7.11 8.65
N ALA A 159 -0.46 6.73 9.66
CA ALA A 159 -0.04 5.74 10.66
C ALA A 159 0.31 4.38 10.03
N LEU A 160 -0.51 3.91 9.10
CA LEU A 160 -0.32 2.62 8.44
C LEU A 160 0.83 2.67 7.43
N LYS A 161 0.95 3.75 6.64
CA LYS A 161 2.02 3.93 5.64
C LYS A 161 3.42 4.08 6.24
N ILE A 162 3.54 4.59 7.46
CA ILE A 162 4.83 4.62 8.18
C ILE A 162 5.33 3.19 8.46
N GLN A 163 4.43 2.26 8.76
CA GLN A 163 4.81 0.88 9.09
C GLN A 163 4.86 -0.04 7.87
N ASN A 164 3.94 0.14 6.94
CA ASN A 164 3.90 -0.60 5.69
C ASN A 164 3.70 0.36 4.51
N PRO A 165 4.78 0.99 4.01
CA PRO A 165 4.71 1.95 2.91
C PRO A 165 4.19 1.33 1.61
N GLN A 166 4.38 0.02 1.41
CA GLN A 166 4.02 -0.71 0.18
C GLN A 166 2.52 -1.02 0.12
N ALA A 167 1.85 -1.17 1.28
CA ALA A 167 0.46 -1.59 1.31
C ALA A 167 -0.45 -0.65 0.54
N GLN A 168 -1.30 -1.19 -0.32
CA GLN A 168 -2.43 -0.46 -0.86
C GLN A 168 -3.50 -0.30 0.23
N LEU A 169 -3.98 0.92 0.46
CA LEU A 169 -5.02 1.20 1.45
C LEU A 169 -6.34 1.51 0.77
N ILE A 170 -7.37 0.75 1.08
CA ILE A 170 -8.74 0.99 0.62
C ILE A 170 -9.61 1.32 1.83
N PHE A 171 -10.35 2.41 1.74
CA PHE A 171 -11.35 2.80 2.73
C PHE A 171 -12.75 2.50 2.20
N GLU A 172 -13.56 1.81 3.00
CA GLU A 172 -14.94 1.49 2.69
C GLU A 172 -15.88 2.12 3.74
N GLY A 173 -16.96 2.67 3.26
CA GLY A 173 -18.01 3.22 4.12
C GLY A 173 -18.80 2.13 4.86
N VAL A 174 -19.69 2.56 5.76
CA VAL A 174 -20.63 1.67 6.45
C VAL A 174 -21.62 0.97 5.50
N ASP A 175 -21.75 1.47 4.28
CA ASP A 175 -22.55 0.91 3.21
C ASP A 175 -21.78 -0.07 2.30
N GLY A 176 -20.50 -0.32 2.61
CA GLY A 176 -19.61 -1.21 1.86
C GLY A 176 -19.09 -0.62 0.55
N ASN A 177 -19.40 0.65 0.25
CA ASN A 177 -18.85 1.30 -0.94
C ASN A 177 -17.45 1.85 -0.67
N ILE A 178 -16.58 1.75 -1.68
CA ILE A 178 -15.23 2.35 -1.61
C ILE A 178 -15.38 3.86 -1.52
N ILE A 179 -14.72 4.45 -0.52
CA ILE A 179 -14.63 5.89 -0.35
C ILE A 179 -13.44 6.39 -1.18
N PRO A 180 -13.66 7.17 -2.24
CA PRO A 180 -12.58 7.71 -3.04
C PRO A 180 -11.69 8.64 -2.21
N GLN A 181 -10.41 8.69 -2.55
CA GLN A 181 -9.48 9.63 -1.93
C GLN A 181 -9.86 11.07 -2.28
N THR A 182 -9.93 11.92 -1.28
CA THR A 182 -10.26 13.35 -1.43
C THR A 182 -9.07 14.22 -1.00
N GLU A 183 -9.17 15.54 -1.23
CA GLU A 183 -8.15 16.50 -0.75
C GLU A 183 -7.94 16.45 0.76
N GLU A 184 -8.97 16.11 1.52
CA GLU A 184 -8.93 15.99 2.98
C GLU A 184 -8.14 14.74 3.44
N ASP A 185 -7.94 13.77 2.55
CA ASP A 185 -7.18 12.56 2.84
C ASP A 185 -5.67 12.71 2.58
N LEU A 186 -5.26 13.84 1.97
CA LEU A 186 -3.84 14.10 1.73
C LEU A 186 -3.11 14.36 3.05
N PRO A 187 -1.87 13.85 3.21
CA PRO A 187 -1.14 13.92 4.47
C PRO A 187 -0.54 15.30 4.76
N TYR A 188 -0.82 16.30 3.94
CA TYR A 188 -0.32 17.67 4.05
C TYR A 188 -1.44 18.69 3.77
N ASP A 189 -1.27 19.89 4.30
CA ASP A 189 -2.28 20.97 4.18
C ASP A 189 -2.21 21.66 2.83
N LEU A 190 -3.16 21.35 1.95
CA LEU A 190 -3.32 22.01 0.65
C LEU A 190 -3.73 23.49 0.76
N LYS A 191 -4.27 23.95 1.89
CA LYS A 191 -4.66 25.36 2.05
C LYS A 191 -3.46 26.24 2.36
N ALA A 192 -2.35 25.65 2.77
CA ALA A 192 -1.12 26.38 3.05
C ALA A 192 -0.49 26.91 1.74
N ASP A 193 0.07 28.12 1.77
CA ASP A 193 0.88 28.68 0.68
C ASP A 193 2.25 27.97 0.54
N HIS A 194 2.69 27.33 1.63
CA HIS A 194 3.92 26.56 1.71
C HIS A 194 3.63 25.17 2.25
N ILE A 195 3.71 24.17 1.38
CA ILE A 195 3.45 22.76 1.68
C ILE A 195 4.76 22.08 2.01
N PHE A 196 4.79 21.30 3.07
CA PHE A 196 5.91 20.45 3.44
C PHE A 196 5.51 19.00 3.20
N ILE A 197 6.30 18.30 2.38
CA ILE A 197 6.07 16.89 2.03
C ILE A 197 7.06 16.07 2.83
N ASP A 198 6.55 15.21 3.69
CA ASP A 198 7.36 14.24 4.43
C ASP A 198 7.90 13.15 3.50
N ASP A 199 8.96 12.47 3.91
CA ASP A 199 9.67 11.50 3.05
C ASP A 199 8.77 10.39 2.53
N VAL A 200 7.90 9.86 3.39
CA VAL A 200 6.96 8.78 3.05
C VAL A 200 5.85 9.24 2.10
N ASP A 201 5.56 10.53 2.06
CA ASP A 201 4.45 11.12 1.30
C ASP A 201 4.86 11.63 -0.08
N PHE A 202 6.16 11.52 -0.45
CA PHE A 202 6.64 11.99 -1.75
C PHE A 202 5.92 11.32 -2.93
N GLY A 203 5.66 10.01 -2.84
CA GLY A 203 4.96 9.26 -3.88
C GLY A 203 3.52 9.76 -4.05
N THR A 204 2.80 9.89 -2.94
CA THR A 204 1.43 10.44 -2.91
C THR A 204 1.38 11.85 -3.53
N TRP A 205 2.29 12.74 -3.11
CA TRP A 205 2.38 14.07 -3.67
C TRP A 205 2.68 14.05 -5.17
N TYR A 206 3.62 13.20 -5.60
CA TYR A 206 3.99 13.11 -7.01
C TYR A 206 2.81 12.74 -7.89
N VAL A 207 2.02 11.75 -7.49
CA VAL A 207 0.84 11.32 -8.26
C VAL A 207 -0.25 12.39 -8.22
N ASP A 208 -0.62 12.88 -7.04
CA ASP A 208 -1.69 13.87 -6.90
C ASP A 208 -1.35 15.19 -7.64
N ALA A 209 -0.09 15.63 -7.61
CA ALA A 209 0.34 16.81 -8.34
C ALA A 209 0.38 16.61 -9.87
N TYR A 210 0.47 15.38 -10.35
CA TYR A 210 0.33 15.05 -11.77
C TYR A 210 -1.14 15.05 -12.23
N GLU A 211 -2.02 14.44 -11.42
CA GLU A 211 -3.44 14.29 -11.72
C GLU A 211 -4.23 15.58 -11.46
N HIS A 212 -3.84 16.33 -10.43
CA HIS A 212 -4.50 17.55 -9.94
C HIS A 212 -3.53 18.73 -9.80
N PRO A 213 -2.85 19.17 -10.88
CA PRO A 213 -1.84 20.22 -10.80
C PRO A 213 -2.40 21.56 -10.30
N GLU A 214 -3.69 21.82 -10.50
CA GLU A 214 -4.40 23.03 -10.03
C GLU A 214 -4.35 23.20 -8.50
N ARG A 215 -4.22 22.12 -7.74
CA ARG A 215 -4.12 22.15 -6.28
C ARG A 215 -2.82 22.78 -5.80
N TYR A 216 -1.78 22.73 -6.62
CA TYR A 216 -0.40 23.11 -6.26
C TYR A 216 0.09 24.34 -7.00
N GLU A 217 -0.64 24.83 -7.99
CA GLU A 217 -0.22 25.95 -8.84
C GLU A 217 0.08 27.18 -8.00
N HIS A 218 1.26 27.78 -8.22
CA HIS A 218 1.83 28.93 -7.52
C HIS A 218 2.29 28.68 -6.07
N LYS A 219 2.12 27.48 -5.52
CA LYS A 219 2.51 27.18 -4.15
C LYS A 219 3.99 26.90 -4.02
N LYS A 220 4.51 27.12 -2.81
CA LYS A 220 5.84 26.66 -2.39
C LYS A 220 5.74 25.25 -1.85
N ILE A 221 6.67 24.40 -2.25
CA ILE A 221 6.70 23.00 -1.79
C ILE A 221 8.12 22.66 -1.35
N THR A 222 8.25 22.11 -0.15
CA THR A 222 9.52 21.65 0.39
C THR A 222 9.50 20.15 0.58
N PHE A 223 10.52 19.46 0.07
CA PHE A 223 10.69 18.02 0.18
C PHE A 223 12.16 17.59 0.12
N LEU A 224 12.45 16.37 0.55
CA LEU A 224 13.75 15.72 0.39
C LEU A 224 13.85 15.02 -0.94
N ALA A 225 14.93 15.26 -1.68
CA ALA A 225 15.13 14.71 -3.03
C ALA A 225 16.58 14.38 -3.35
N GLN A 226 16.77 13.43 -4.24
CA GLN A 226 18.00 13.29 -4.99
C GLN A 226 18.00 14.19 -6.22
N LEU A 227 19.15 14.80 -6.53
CA LEU A 227 19.29 15.59 -7.75
C LEU A 227 19.67 14.70 -8.92
N PHE A 228 18.94 14.84 -10.02
CA PHE A 228 19.25 14.14 -11.25
C PHE A 228 19.18 15.06 -12.45
N ARG A 229 20.20 15.01 -13.31
CA ARG A 229 20.21 15.70 -14.60
C ARG A 229 20.45 14.69 -15.71
N PRO A 230 19.41 14.32 -16.47
CA PRO A 230 19.54 13.46 -17.64
C PRO A 230 20.52 14.04 -18.68
N LYS A 231 21.17 13.17 -19.45
CA LYS A 231 22.03 13.56 -20.55
C LYS A 231 21.24 14.39 -21.58
N GLY A 232 21.74 15.56 -21.92
CA GLY A 232 21.08 16.48 -22.85
C GLY A 232 20.11 17.48 -22.19
N MET A 233 19.87 17.40 -20.89
CA MET A 233 19.11 18.43 -20.18
C MET A 233 19.96 19.73 -20.04
N PRO A 234 19.35 20.92 -20.21
CA PRO A 234 20.07 22.19 -20.05
C PRO A 234 20.71 22.34 -18.67
N ALA A 235 21.87 23.08 -18.63
CA ALA A 235 22.63 23.26 -17.41
C ALA A 235 21.87 24.02 -16.27
N ASN A 236 20.82 24.74 -16.62
CA ASN A 236 19.93 25.43 -15.70
C ASN A 236 18.69 24.60 -15.31
N MET A 237 18.65 23.34 -15.71
CA MET A 237 17.55 22.42 -15.41
C MET A 237 18.07 21.17 -14.69
N LEU A 238 17.28 20.61 -13.83
CA LEU A 238 17.48 19.29 -13.21
C LEU A 238 16.13 18.68 -12.84
N ILE A 239 16.15 17.47 -12.32
CA ILE A 239 14.97 16.79 -11.75
C ILE A 239 15.29 16.49 -10.28
N PRO A 240 14.71 17.21 -9.31
CA PRO A 240 14.71 16.77 -7.92
C PRO A 240 13.64 15.68 -7.78
N GLY A 241 14.00 14.52 -7.26
CA GLY A 241 13.07 13.40 -7.19
C GLY A 241 13.55 12.29 -6.28
N ARG A 242 12.79 11.22 -6.27
CA ARG A 242 13.04 10.01 -5.47
C ARG A 242 12.96 8.76 -6.35
N GLN A 243 13.54 7.68 -5.87
CA GLN A 243 13.22 6.36 -6.37
C GLN A 243 11.87 5.93 -5.81
N ILE A 244 10.96 5.53 -6.69
CA ILE A 244 9.62 5.07 -6.32
C ILE A 244 9.48 3.63 -6.77
N MET A 245 8.98 2.79 -5.88
CA MET A 245 8.53 1.43 -6.17
C MET A 245 7.02 1.45 -6.37
N THR A 246 6.54 0.82 -7.43
CA THR A 246 5.09 0.76 -7.73
C THR A 246 4.49 -0.57 -7.31
N CYS A 247 5.15 -1.69 -7.57
CA CYS A 247 4.64 -3.01 -7.19
C CYS A 247 5.71 -3.97 -6.67
N CYS A 248 6.94 -3.91 -7.15
CA CYS A 248 8.01 -4.81 -6.72
C CYS A 248 9.40 -4.21 -6.95
N ALA A 249 10.44 -4.86 -6.41
CA ALA A 249 11.81 -4.36 -6.49
C ALA A 249 12.34 -4.16 -7.92
N ASP A 250 11.83 -4.91 -8.89
CA ASP A 250 12.21 -4.78 -10.31
C ASP A 250 11.60 -3.53 -10.97
N ASP A 251 10.61 -2.91 -10.32
CA ASP A 251 9.88 -1.75 -10.82
C ASP A 251 10.28 -0.44 -10.15
N ILE A 252 11.43 -0.40 -9.49
CA ILE A 252 11.97 0.82 -8.89
C ILE A 252 12.45 1.76 -10.00
N ARG A 253 11.83 2.95 -10.06
CA ARG A 253 12.21 3.99 -11.03
C ARG A 253 12.37 5.34 -10.35
N PHE A 254 13.13 6.22 -11.01
CA PHE A 254 13.34 7.57 -10.52
C PHE A 254 12.26 8.51 -11.07
N TYR A 255 11.50 9.11 -10.17
CA TYR A 255 10.43 10.05 -10.48
C TYR A 255 10.70 11.43 -9.90
N GLY A 256 10.28 12.45 -10.61
CA GLY A 256 10.37 13.85 -10.23
C GLY A 256 9.98 14.74 -11.39
N TYR A 257 9.75 16.01 -11.12
CA TYR A 257 9.37 16.98 -12.12
C TYR A 257 10.58 17.80 -12.61
N PRO A 258 10.58 18.27 -13.88
CA PRO A 258 11.61 19.20 -14.34
C PRO A 258 11.63 20.44 -13.46
N CYS A 259 12.84 20.85 -13.06
CA CYS A 259 13.05 21.99 -12.18
C CYS A 259 14.03 22.97 -12.80
N ASN A 260 13.63 24.23 -12.90
CA ASN A 260 14.45 25.34 -13.38
C ASN A 260 15.20 25.97 -12.21
N LEU A 261 16.52 26.05 -12.33
CA LEU A 261 17.43 26.66 -11.34
C LEU A 261 17.58 28.18 -11.51
N GLY A 262 16.98 28.78 -12.54
CA GLY A 262 17.17 30.17 -12.90
C GLY A 262 18.52 30.47 -13.54
N ARG A 263 19.58 29.74 -13.20
CA ARG A 263 20.95 29.87 -13.75
C ARG A 263 21.59 28.51 -13.94
N ALA A 264 22.58 28.46 -14.83
CA ALA A 264 23.38 27.24 -14.98
C ALA A 264 24.13 26.91 -13.67
N ALA A 265 24.08 25.68 -13.24
CA ALA A 265 24.78 25.21 -12.07
C ALA A 265 25.33 23.80 -12.27
N GLN A 266 26.50 23.55 -11.69
CA GLN A 266 26.98 22.18 -11.53
C GLN A 266 26.23 21.50 -10.40
N ILE A 267 25.91 20.22 -10.59
CA ILE A 267 25.28 19.40 -9.58
C ILE A 267 26.06 18.11 -9.37
N THR A 268 26.06 17.62 -8.16
CA THR A 268 26.49 16.24 -7.89
C THR A 268 25.29 15.32 -8.13
N GLN A 269 25.42 14.44 -9.10
CA GLN A 269 24.36 13.47 -9.44
C GLN A 269 24.02 12.62 -8.23
N ARG A 270 22.73 12.42 -7.99
CA ARG A 270 22.20 11.60 -6.88
C ARG A 270 22.57 12.10 -5.49
N SER A 271 23.02 13.36 -5.34
CA SER A 271 23.20 13.95 -4.01
C SER A 271 21.84 14.27 -3.37
N TRP A 272 21.75 14.03 -2.07
CA TRP A 272 20.58 14.34 -1.28
C TRP A 272 20.51 15.82 -0.92
N LYS A 273 19.35 16.41 -1.12
CA LYS A 273 19.07 17.82 -0.87
C LYS A 273 17.65 17.98 -0.35
N LYS A 274 17.50 18.84 0.65
CA LYS A 274 16.21 19.42 0.96
C LYS A 274 15.99 20.60 0.02
N VAL A 275 14.94 20.53 -0.78
CA VAL A 275 14.65 21.53 -1.81
C VAL A 275 13.34 22.23 -1.49
N THR A 276 13.32 23.56 -1.66
CA THR A 276 12.10 24.36 -1.68
C THR A 276 11.92 24.89 -3.09
N VAL A 277 10.78 24.61 -3.68
CA VAL A 277 10.44 24.93 -5.06
C VAL A 277 9.12 25.70 -5.14
N LYS A 278 8.93 26.47 -6.20
CA LYS A 278 7.62 26.95 -6.63
C LYS A 278 7.09 26.00 -7.68
N PHE A 279 5.84 25.57 -7.55
CA PHE A 279 5.15 24.69 -8.49
C PHE A 279 4.37 25.53 -9.52
N GLU A 280 4.51 25.18 -10.79
CA GLU A 280 3.77 25.75 -11.90
C GLU A 280 3.30 24.65 -12.87
N TYR A 281 2.20 24.87 -13.57
CA TYR A 281 1.69 23.95 -14.59
C TYR A 281 1.80 24.55 -15.98
N GLU A 282 2.90 24.26 -16.65
CA GLU A 282 3.25 24.90 -17.94
C GLU A 282 4.03 23.99 -18.88
N ALA A 283 4.23 24.45 -20.11
CA ALA A 283 5.12 23.82 -21.06
C ALA A 283 6.55 24.33 -20.84
N TYR A 284 7.44 23.49 -20.29
CA TYR A 284 8.84 23.88 -20.03
C TYR A 284 9.72 23.98 -21.29
N ARG A 285 9.23 23.54 -22.44
CA ARG A 285 9.84 23.68 -23.77
C ARG A 285 8.75 23.90 -24.82
N PRO A 286 9.09 24.59 -25.96
CA PRO A 286 8.20 24.64 -27.11
C PRO A 286 7.83 23.22 -27.58
N MET A 287 6.58 23.00 -27.96
CA MET A 287 6.01 21.75 -28.46
C MET A 287 5.92 20.59 -27.42
N VAL A 288 6.20 20.83 -26.15
CA VAL A 288 5.93 19.90 -25.08
C VAL A 288 4.58 20.23 -24.43
N PRO A 289 3.72 19.24 -24.14
CA PRO A 289 2.50 19.50 -23.40
C PRO A 289 2.76 20.17 -22.05
N LYS A 290 1.77 20.88 -21.55
CA LYS A 290 1.81 21.38 -20.17
C LYS A 290 1.97 20.22 -19.20
N GLN A 291 2.79 20.43 -18.20
CA GLN A 291 3.08 19.46 -17.13
C GLN A 291 3.52 20.22 -15.89
N PRO A 292 3.60 19.56 -14.73
CA PRO A 292 4.24 20.14 -13.56
C PRO A 292 5.69 20.53 -13.85
N VAL A 293 6.02 21.77 -13.54
CA VAL A 293 7.38 22.35 -13.64
C VAL A 293 7.69 23.04 -12.33
N LEU A 294 8.88 22.78 -11.83
CA LEU A 294 9.34 23.35 -10.56
C LEU A 294 10.34 24.50 -10.83
N TYR A 295 10.30 25.49 -9.97
CA TYR A 295 11.27 26.57 -9.94
C TYR A 295 12.01 26.55 -8.61
N MET A 296 13.31 26.32 -8.63
CA MET A 296 14.11 26.23 -7.42
C MET A 296 14.15 27.59 -6.70
N LEU A 297 13.70 27.58 -5.44
CA LEU A 297 13.81 28.71 -4.54
C LEU A 297 15.00 28.55 -3.60
N GLU A 298 15.08 27.40 -2.94
CA GLU A 298 16.12 27.08 -1.95
C GLU A 298 16.58 25.64 -2.13
N MET A 299 17.84 25.38 -1.82
CA MET A 299 18.42 24.05 -1.87
C MET A 299 19.49 23.90 -0.80
N GLU A 300 19.27 23.05 0.15
CA GLU A 300 20.14 22.76 1.29
C GLU A 300 20.72 21.36 1.19
N SER A 301 21.92 21.16 1.75
CA SER A 301 22.46 19.80 1.87
C SER A 301 21.68 19.01 2.91
N ALA A 302 21.35 17.79 2.56
CA ALA A 302 20.64 16.87 3.46
C ALA A 302 21.39 15.54 3.55
N GLU A 303 21.20 14.87 4.66
CA GLU A 303 21.64 13.50 4.84
C GLU A 303 20.75 12.55 4.01
N LYS A 304 21.30 11.41 3.70
CA LYS A 304 20.56 10.32 3.08
C LYS A 304 19.51 9.82 4.08
N PRO A 305 18.23 9.68 3.69
CA PRO A 305 17.21 9.11 4.56
C PRO A 305 17.49 7.63 4.82
N GLU A 306 16.89 7.08 5.86
CA GLU A 306 16.98 5.67 6.18
C GLU A 306 16.43 4.83 5.02
N GLU A 307 15.29 5.26 4.48
CA GLU A 307 14.68 4.65 3.29
C GLU A 307 14.85 5.53 2.05
N GLU A 308 15.62 5.03 1.08
CA GLU A 308 15.87 5.75 -0.19
C GLU A 308 14.70 5.63 -1.16
N VAL A 309 14.02 4.51 -1.14
CA VAL A 309 12.88 4.19 -2.00
C VAL A 309 11.60 4.60 -1.28
N VAL A 310 10.71 5.26 -2.00
CA VAL A 310 9.37 5.59 -1.52
C VAL A 310 8.33 4.85 -2.36
N TYR A 311 7.07 4.88 -1.95
CA TYR A 311 5.99 4.13 -2.60
C TYR A 311 4.94 5.08 -3.14
N LEU A 312 4.20 4.64 -4.16
CA LEU A 312 2.99 5.34 -4.58
C LEU A 312 1.93 5.13 -3.50
N GLY A 313 1.29 6.19 -3.07
CA GLY A 313 0.35 6.20 -1.97
C GLY A 313 -0.96 5.47 -2.24
#